data_c391ddccd64d3f3945fad12e317f35ca
#
_entry.id   c391ddccd64d3f3945fad12e317f35ca
#
_cell.length_a   1.000
_cell.length_b   1.000
_cell.length_c   1.000
_cell.angle_alpha   90.00
_cell.angle_beta   90.00
_cell.angle_gamma   90.00
#
_symmetry.space_group_name_H-M   'P 1'
#
loop_
_entity.id
_entity.type
_entity.pdbx_description
1 polymer ?
#
loop_
_entity_poly.entity_id
_entity_poly.type
_entity_poly.pdbx_seq_one_letter_code
_entity_poly.pdbx_strand_id
1 'polypeptide(L)'
;MKSLRNENGQSLVEFAIMLPVLLLLLMGILEFGLILNSYLTINNSAREAARLGIVAGSNIEIKDLIINTSPNLDSKSLVVNITPLEGSRKSGETLTVEVVYNYKVTIPIISNILGNVMVLKAQTSMRIE
;
A
#
# COMPACT_ATOMS: atom_id res chain seq x y z
N MET A 1 56.78 -25.50 9.70
CA MET A 1 55.64 -25.18 8.82
C MET A 1 54.81 -24.11 9.50
N LYS A 2 54.85 -22.88 9.03
CA LYS A 2 53.94 -21.85 9.43
C LYS A 2 52.56 -22.17 8.87
N SER A 3 51.63 -22.57 9.71
CA SER A 3 50.23 -22.63 9.36
C SER A 3 49.80 -21.19 8.99
N LEU A 4 49.71 -20.90 7.73
CA LEU A 4 49.05 -19.69 7.23
C LEU A 4 47.56 -19.88 7.44
N ARG A 5 47.12 -19.74 8.69
CA ARG A 5 45.72 -19.47 8.98
C ARG A 5 45.43 -18.08 8.37
N ASN A 6 44.91 -18.13 7.16
CA ASN A 6 44.55 -16.92 6.44
C ASN A 6 43.30 -16.33 7.05
N GLU A 7 43.46 -15.57 8.14
CA GLU A 7 42.36 -14.90 8.87
C GLU A 7 41.56 -14.00 7.93
N ASN A 8 42.21 -13.43 6.92
CA ASN A 8 41.53 -12.63 5.89
C ASN A 8 40.58 -13.49 5.05
N GLY A 9 40.94 -14.74 4.74
CA GLY A 9 40.07 -15.66 4.01
C GLY A 9 38.85 -16.10 4.84
N GLN A 10 39.04 -16.33 6.15
CA GLN A 10 37.94 -16.69 7.04
C GLN A 10 36.92 -15.54 7.15
N SER A 11 37.37 -14.32 7.35
CA SER A 11 36.50 -13.14 7.42
C SER A 11 35.71 -12.91 6.12
N LEU A 12 36.33 -13.17 4.97
CA LEU A 12 35.64 -13.11 3.67
C LEU A 12 34.54 -14.17 3.54
N VAL A 13 34.77 -15.38 4.02
CA VAL A 13 33.76 -16.44 4.02
C VAL A 13 32.59 -16.10 4.96
N GLU A 14 32.88 -15.62 6.17
CA GLU A 14 31.87 -15.16 7.11
C GLU A 14 31.02 -14.04 6.53
N PHE A 15 31.64 -13.03 5.90
CA PHE A 15 30.94 -11.96 5.21
C PHE A 15 30.08 -12.48 4.03
N ALA A 16 30.61 -13.39 3.24
CA ALA A 16 29.90 -13.99 2.10
C ALA A 16 28.63 -14.75 2.52
N ILE A 17 28.63 -15.38 3.70
CA ILE A 17 27.47 -16.08 4.26
C ILE A 17 26.45 -15.08 4.84
N MET A 18 26.93 -14.00 5.46
CA MET A 18 26.07 -12.96 6.03
C MET A 18 25.42 -12.06 4.98
N LEU A 19 26.10 -11.84 3.85
CA LEU A 19 25.65 -10.94 2.80
C LEU A 19 24.25 -11.27 2.23
N PRO A 20 23.92 -12.52 1.90
CA PRO A 20 22.58 -12.87 1.43
C PRO A 20 21.48 -12.57 2.46
N VAL A 21 21.76 -12.81 3.75
CA VAL A 21 20.81 -12.52 4.84
C VAL A 21 20.59 -11.03 4.98
N LEU A 22 21.67 -10.24 4.90
CA LEU A 22 21.58 -8.77 4.95
C LEU A 22 20.80 -8.22 3.77
N LEU A 23 21.05 -8.71 2.55
CA LEU A 23 20.30 -8.30 1.35
C LEU A 23 18.82 -8.64 1.45
N LEU A 24 18.48 -9.82 1.96
CA LEU A 24 17.08 -10.22 2.17
C LEU A 24 16.38 -9.30 3.19
N LEU A 25 17.07 -8.94 4.26
CA LEU A 25 16.56 -7.97 5.23
C LEU A 25 16.31 -6.60 4.60
N LEU A 26 17.26 -6.09 3.83
CA LEU A 26 17.12 -4.81 3.12
C LEU A 26 15.96 -4.83 2.12
N MET A 27 15.83 -5.90 1.35
CA MET A 27 14.71 -6.07 0.42
C MET A 27 13.37 -6.09 1.16
N GLY A 28 13.29 -6.75 2.32
CA GLY A 28 12.10 -6.76 3.16
C GLY A 28 11.72 -5.37 3.67
N ILE A 29 12.70 -4.58 4.09
CA ILE A 29 12.47 -3.20 4.55
C ILE A 29 11.98 -2.32 3.38
N LEU A 30 12.57 -2.45 2.20
CA LEU A 30 12.14 -1.71 1.02
C LEU A 30 10.70 -2.05 0.62
N GLU A 31 10.36 -3.33 0.55
CA GLU A 31 9.01 -3.78 0.22
C GLU A 31 7.99 -3.29 1.24
N PHE A 32 8.31 -3.40 2.52
CA PHE A 32 7.45 -2.87 3.59
C PHE A 32 7.23 -1.37 3.45
N GLY A 33 8.28 -0.61 3.12
CA GLY A 33 8.17 0.84 2.85
C GLY A 33 7.21 1.16 1.70
N LEU A 34 7.26 0.38 0.60
CA LEU A 34 6.36 0.54 -0.54
C LEU A 34 4.90 0.20 -0.18
N ILE A 35 4.68 -0.87 0.57
CA ILE A 35 3.36 -1.26 1.08
C ILE A 35 2.79 -0.16 1.98
N LEU A 36 3.60 0.33 2.92
CA LEU A 36 3.19 1.38 3.84
C LEU A 36 2.85 2.68 3.10
N ASN A 37 3.67 3.07 2.13
CA ASN A 37 3.40 4.23 1.28
C ASN A 37 2.07 4.10 0.53
N SER A 38 1.79 2.94 -0.06
CA SER A 38 0.52 2.67 -0.74
C SER A 38 -0.66 2.73 0.24
N TYR A 39 -0.50 2.16 1.42
CA TYR A 39 -1.53 2.20 2.47
C TYR A 39 -1.84 3.62 2.94
N LEU A 40 -0.83 4.44 3.18
CA LEU A 40 -1.02 5.85 3.55
C LEU A 40 -1.68 6.64 2.43
N THR A 41 -1.33 6.37 1.18
CA THR A 41 -1.91 7.02 0.01
C THR A 41 -3.42 6.73 -0.09
N ILE A 42 -3.83 5.48 0.01
CA ILE A 42 -5.28 5.14 -0.05
C ILE A 42 -6.06 5.68 1.15
N ASN A 43 -5.45 5.74 2.33
CA ASN A 43 -6.08 6.37 3.50
C ASN A 43 -6.35 7.86 3.28
N ASN A 44 -5.36 8.60 2.78
CA ASN A 44 -5.49 10.02 2.49
C ASN A 44 -6.53 10.27 1.39
N SER A 45 -6.49 9.48 0.32
CA SER A 45 -7.47 9.56 -0.76
C SER A 45 -8.89 9.26 -0.30
N ALA A 46 -9.08 8.27 0.55
CA ALA A 46 -10.39 7.93 1.12
C ALA A 46 -10.96 9.09 1.97
N ARG A 47 -10.12 9.76 2.76
CA ARG A 47 -10.54 10.93 3.55
C ARG A 47 -10.95 12.11 2.68
N GLU A 48 -10.15 12.44 1.67
CA GLU A 48 -10.48 13.52 0.73
C GLU A 48 -11.74 13.21 -0.07
N ALA A 49 -11.87 11.97 -0.52
CA ALA A 49 -13.06 11.49 -1.23
C ALA A 49 -14.33 11.57 -0.37
N ALA A 50 -14.25 11.20 0.91
CA ALA A 50 -15.36 11.33 1.84
C ALA A 50 -15.77 12.79 2.05
N ARG A 51 -14.81 13.71 2.16
CA ARG A 51 -15.08 15.15 2.25
C ARG A 51 -15.80 15.68 1.02
N LEU A 52 -15.39 15.27 -0.17
CA LEU A 52 -16.09 15.64 -1.41
C LEU A 52 -17.52 15.06 -1.42
N GLY A 53 -17.65 13.81 -1.02
CA GLY A 53 -18.94 13.11 -1.03
C GLY A 53 -20.01 13.69 -0.11
N ILE A 54 -19.62 14.29 1.02
CA ILE A 54 -20.57 14.90 1.96
C ILE A 54 -21.10 16.27 1.49
N VAL A 55 -20.42 16.93 0.56
CA VAL A 55 -20.82 18.21 -0.06
C VAL A 55 -21.43 18.05 -1.46
N ALA A 56 -22.12 16.93 -1.70
CA ALA A 56 -22.83 16.63 -2.94
C ALA A 56 -21.96 16.22 -4.15
N GLY A 57 -20.74 15.74 -3.94
CA GLY A 57 -19.93 15.14 -5.00
C GLY A 57 -20.56 13.86 -5.56
N SER A 58 -20.54 13.71 -6.88
CA SER A 58 -21.00 12.49 -7.55
C SER A 58 -20.04 11.33 -7.34
N ASN A 59 -20.49 10.08 -7.54
CA ASN A 59 -19.61 8.92 -7.47
C ASN A 59 -18.46 8.97 -8.47
N ILE A 60 -18.70 9.57 -9.63
CA ILE A 60 -17.67 9.74 -10.68
C ILE A 60 -16.59 10.70 -10.18
N GLU A 61 -16.99 11.85 -9.65
CA GLU A 61 -16.06 12.85 -9.09
C GLU A 61 -15.25 12.31 -7.94
N ILE A 62 -15.86 11.51 -7.06
CA ILE A 62 -15.19 10.84 -5.93
C ILE A 62 -14.14 9.87 -6.44
N LYS A 63 -14.47 9.03 -7.43
CA LYS A 63 -13.54 8.09 -8.03
C LYS A 63 -12.38 8.80 -8.73
N ASP A 64 -12.66 9.84 -9.50
CA ASP A 64 -11.65 10.63 -10.19
C ASP A 64 -10.71 11.33 -9.20
N LEU A 65 -11.25 11.84 -8.10
CA LEU A 65 -10.43 12.42 -7.03
C LEU A 65 -9.46 11.39 -6.43
N ILE A 66 -9.93 10.18 -6.17
CA ILE A 66 -9.09 9.11 -5.62
C ILE A 66 -7.96 8.74 -6.59
N ILE A 67 -8.27 8.62 -7.87
CA ILE A 67 -7.26 8.34 -8.91
C ILE A 67 -6.24 9.47 -8.99
N ASN A 68 -6.69 10.72 -9.00
CA ASN A 68 -5.83 11.90 -9.11
C ASN A 68 -4.95 12.13 -7.87
N THR A 69 -5.44 11.76 -6.69
CA THR A 69 -4.68 11.85 -5.42
C THR A 69 -3.80 10.65 -5.15
N SER A 70 -3.85 9.64 -6.01
CA SER A 70 -3.07 8.39 -5.92
C SER A 70 -2.26 8.13 -7.20
N PRO A 71 -1.42 9.08 -7.66
CA PRO A 71 -0.74 8.95 -8.95
C PRO A 71 0.28 7.81 -8.98
N ASN A 72 0.79 7.39 -7.82
CA ASN A 72 1.77 6.32 -7.68
C ASN A 72 1.14 4.91 -7.66
N LEU A 73 -0.19 4.82 -7.63
CA LEU A 73 -0.92 3.57 -7.61
C LEU A 73 -1.49 3.24 -8.99
N ASP A 74 -1.53 1.94 -9.31
CA ASP A 74 -2.18 1.48 -10.53
C ASP A 74 -3.70 1.61 -10.39
N SER A 75 -4.31 2.48 -11.18
CA SER A 75 -5.76 2.73 -11.16
C SER A 75 -6.60 1.49 -11.47
N LYS A 76 -6.05 0.53 -12.21
CA LYS A 76 -6.71 -0.75 -12.51
C LYS A 76 -6.82 -1.67 -11.30
N SER A 77 -5.93 -1.49 -10.32
CA SER A 77 -5.91 -2.26 -9.07
C SER A 77 -6.65 -1.56 -7.93
N LEU A 78 -7.19 -0.37 -8.16
CA LEU A 78 -8.01 0.39 -7.22
C LEU A 78 -9.49 0.04 -7.39
N VAL A 79 -10.14 -0.30 -6.29
CA VAL A 79 -11.59 -0.49 -6.19
C VAL A 79 -12.16 0.48 -5.17
N VAL A 80 -13.18 1.22 -5.54
CA VAL A 80 -13.82 2.21 -4.68
C VAL A 80 -15.27 1.83 -4.44
N ASN A 81 -15.63 1.64 -3.18
CA ASN A 81 -16.99 1.36 -2.73
C ASN A 81 -17.52 2.55 -1.94
N ILE A 82 -18.65 3.08 -2.34
CA ILE A 82 -19.27 4.26 -1.73
C ILE A 82 -20.68 3.88 -1.25
N THR A 83 -20.93 4.09 0.02
CA THR A 83 -22.24 3.79 0.66
C THR A 83 -22.69 5.01 1.46
N PRO A 84 -23.95 5.44 1.35
CA PRO A 84 -25.04 4.93 0.51
C PRO A 84 -24.86 5.27 -0.98
N LEU A 85 -25.66 4.62 -1.84
CA LEU A 85 -25.68 4.87 -3.27
C LEU A 85 -26.02 6.34 -3.56
N GLU A 86 -25.51 6.88 -4.67
CA GLU A 86 -25.60 8.30 -5.01
C GLU A 86 -27.04 8.86 -4.90
N GLY A 87 -28.02 8.15 -5.44
CA GLY A 87 -29.41 8.58 -5.43
C GLY A 87 -30.15 8.43 -4.09
N SER A 88 -29.56 7.77 -3.09
CA SER A 88 -30.18 7.51 -1.78
C SER A 88 -29.53 8.26 -0.63
N ARG A 89 -28.60 9.17 -0.90
CA ARG A 89 -27.93 9.98 0.13
C ARG A 89 -28.85 11.05 0.70
N LYS A 90 -28.93 11.09 2.02
CA LYS A 90 -29.75 12.08 2.76
C LYS A 90 -28.88 12.82 3.76
N SER A 91 -29.21 14.10 3.96
CA SER A 91 -28.59 14.89 5.04
C SER A 91 -28.74 14.21 6.39
N GLY A 92 -27.66 14.17 7.16
CA GLY A 92 -27.61 13.51 8.46
C GLY A 92 -27.22 12.03 8.43
N GLU A 93 -27.22 11.38 7.27
CA GLU A 93 -26.71 10.01 7.11
C GLU A 93 -25.19 9.98 7.09
N THR A 94 -24.63 8.79 7.31
CA THR A 94 -23.18 8.57 7.24
C THR A 94 -22.79 8.10 5.86
N LEU A 95 -21.91 8.85 5.19
CA LEU A 95 -21.26 8.45 3.96
C LEU A 95 -19.99 7.67 4.31
N THR A 96 -19.84 6.49 3.75
CA THR A 96 -18.65 5.66 3.90
C THR A 96 -18.00 5.47 2.54
N VAL A 97 -16.71 5.81 2.46
CA VAL A 97 -15.87 5.56 1.29
C VAL A 97 -14.84 4.51 1.66
N GLU A 98 -14.87 3.38 0.99
CA GLU A 98 -13.89 2.31 1.10
C GLU A 98 -13.04 2.28 -0.16
N VAL A 99 -11.73 2.33 0.00
CA VAL A 99 -10.75 2.17 -1.09
C VAL A 99 -10.00 0.88 -0.86
N VAL A 100 -10.07 -0.01 -1.83
CA VAL A 100 -9.34 -1.28 -1.84
C VAL A 100 -8.28 -1.23 -2.92
N TYR A 101 -7.05 -1.52 -2.56
CA TYR A 101 -5.93 -1.57 -3.47
C TYR A 101 -5.26 -2.94 -3.42
N ASN A 102 -5.18 -3.59 -4.57
CA ASN A 102 -4.48 -4.86 -4.74
C ASN A 102 -3.01 -4.56 -5.04
N TYR A 103 -2.20 -4.49 -3.99
CA TYR A 103 -0.78 -4.26 -4.10
C TYR A 103 -0.07 -5.50 -4.63
N LYS A 104 0.63 -5.37 -5.75
CA LYS A 104 1.50 -6.42 -6.28
C LYS A 104 2.86 -6.33 -5.62
N VAL A 105 3.26 -7.40 -4.95
CA VAL A 105 4.58 -7.49 -4.32
C VAL A 105 5.65 -7.43 -5.41
N THR A 106 6.54 -6.46 -5.32
CA THR A 106 7.51 -6.14 -6.37
C THR A 106 8.71 -7.08 -6.35
N ILE A 107 9.16 -7.47 -5.15
CA ILE A 107 10.36 -8.28 -4.97
C ILE A 107 9.99 -9.77 -5.01
N PRO A 108 10.52 -10.57 -5.99
CA PRO A 108 10.12 -11.98 -6.17
C PRO A 108 10.35 -12.87 -4.94
N ILE A 109 11.43 -12.64 -4.20
CA ILE A 109 11.78 -13.42 -2.99
C ILE A 109 10.74 -13.15 -1.89
N ILE A 110 10.31 -11.89 -1.74
CA ILE A 110 9.30 -11.48 -0.75
C ILE A 110 7.91 -11.98 -1.17
N SER A 111 7.61 -12.02 -2.47
CA SER A 111 6.34 -12.56 -2.97
C SER A 111 6.15 -14.04 -2.66
N ASN A 112 7.21 -14.80 -2.56
CA ASN A 112 7.16 -16.21 -2.15
C ASN A 112 6.79 -16.37 -0.66
N ILE A 113 7.04 -15.36 0.16
CA ILE A 113 6.75 -15.37 1.60
C ILE A 113 5.38 -14.77 1.88
N LEU A 114 5.06 -13.61 1.30
CA LEU A 114 3.83 -12.85 1.54
C LEU A 114 2.69 -13.15 0.56
N GLY A 115 2.97 -13.86 -0.54
CA GLY A 115 2.07 -13.99 -1.69
C GLY A 115 2.30 -12.90 -2.73
N ASN A 116 1.77 -13.11 -3.94
CA ASN A 116 1.98 -12.20 -5.07
C ASN A 116 1.18 -10.90 -4.96
N VAL A 117 0.06 -10.92 -4.27
CA VAL A 117 -0.85 -9.78 -4.10
C VAL A 117 -1.23 -9.63 -2.64
N MET A 118 -1.09 -8.41 -2.15
CA MET A 118 -1.55 -8.02 -0.81
C MET A 118 -2.72 -7.03 -0.96
N VAL A 119 -3.84 -7.34 -0.33
CA VAL A 119 -5.03 -6.49 -0.35
C VAL A 119 -4.91 -5.43 0.74
N LEU A 120 -4.86 -4.16 0.34
CA LEU A 120 -4.87 -3.01 1.23
C LEU A 120 -6.25 -2.36 1.21
N LYS A 121 -6.78 -2.05 2.39
CA LYS A 121 -8.09 -1.40 2.55
C LYS A 121 -7.97 -0.14 3.37
N ALA A 122 -8.65 0.90 2.94
CA ALA A 122 -8.85 2.12 3.70
C ALA A 122 -10.32 2.49 3.68
N GLN A 123 -10.87 2.84 4.83
CA GLN A 123 -12.28 3.20 4.98
C GLN A 123 -12.38 4.49 5.77
N THR A 124 -13.20 5.41 5.28
CA THR A 124 -13.51 6.67 5.97
C THR A 124 -15.02 6.89 5.96
N SER A 125 -15.55 7.23 7.11
CA SER A 125 -16.97 7.53 7.28
C SER A 125 -17.12 8.96 7.77
N MET A 126 -17.98 9.74 7.10
CA MET A 126 -18.31 11.12 7.45
C MET A 126 -19.80 11.34 7.36
N ARG A 127 -20.32 12.28 8.15
CA ARG A 127 -21.74 12.63 8.13
C ARG A 127 -22.04 13.57 6.95
N ILE A 128 -23.10 13.29 6.21
CA ILE A 128 -23.58 14.12 5.10
C ILE A 128 -24.24 15.39 5.68
N GLU A 129 -23.84 16.55 5.15
CA GLU A 129 -24.42 17.85 5.50
C GLU A 129 -25.76 18.11 4.83
#